data_f7fe7849b05ae8ed5e223f96becfaf8b
#
_entry.id   f7fe7849b05ae8ed5e223f96becfaf8b
#
_cell.length_a   1.000
_cell.length_b   1.000
_cell.length_c   1.000
_cell.angle_alpha   90.00
_cell.angle_beta   90.00
_cell.angle_gamma   90.00
#
_symmetry.space_group_name_H-M   'P 1'
#
loop_
_entity.id
_entity.type
_entity.pdbx_description
1 polymer ?
#
loop_
_entity_poly.entity_id
_entity_poly.type
_entity_poly.pdbx_seq_one_letter_code
_entity_poly.pdbx_strand_id
1 'polypeptide(L)'
;MRGFVLQARGACEDVDVCTFPLLYLRCEFIPCDVATVCFGMAASMGAFLLGAGSAGKRKSLPNSRIMIHQPLGGAAGQAADIEIQAKEILFTKRLLNGYMSEYTDQPADKIEEDTDRDFFMTPVEAMEYGLIDEVVKTKTSELPLPAMPSLG
;
A
#
# COMPACT_ATOMS: atom_id res chain seq x y z
N MET A 1 -0.31 7.94 11.56
CA MET A 1 -0.68 6.58 11.14
C MET A 1 -1.88 6.12 11.95
N ARG A 2 -3.09 6.47 11.55
CA ARG A 2 -4.33 6.01 12.22
C ARG A 2 -5.23 5.44 11.12
N GLY A 3 -5.52 4.15 11.15
CA GLY A 3 -6.57 3.60 10.33
C GLY A 3 -6.26 2.37 9.48
N PHE A 4 -5.19 1.66 9.77
CA PHE A 4 -4.88 0.39 9.12
C PHE A 4 -4.93 -0.74 10.17
N VAL A 5 -5.68 -1.80 9.88
CA VAL A 5 -5.69 -3.02 10.69
C VAL A 5 -5.26 -4.18 9.81
N LEU A 6 -4.23 -4.86 10.26
CA LEU A 6 -3.75 -6.11 9.68
C LEU A 6 -4.23 -7.24 10.61
N GLN A 7 -5.02 -8.15 10.08
CA GLN A 7 -5.50 -9.30 10.84
C GLN A 7 -5.04 -10.58 10.17
N ALA A 8 -4.18 -11.32 10.85
CA ALA A 8 -3.86 -12.69 10.48
C ALA A 8 -4.89 -13.65 11.12
N ARG A 9 -5.49 -14.54 10.35
CA ARG A 9 -6.35 -15.61 10.84
C ARG A 9 -5.71 -16.95 10.53
N GLY A 10 -5.45 -17.72 11.57
CA GLY A 10 -4.84 -19.04 11.49
C GLY A 10 -4.16 -19.39 12.81
N ALA A 11 -3.29 -20.38 12.84
CA ALA A 11 -2.54 -20.81 14.02
C ALA A 11 -1.49 -19.79 14.55
N CYS A 12 -1.48 -18.56 14.02
CA CYS A 12 -0.64 -17.47 14.49
C CYS A 12 -1.45 -16.61 15.46
N GLU A 13 -1.17 -16.74 16.75
CA GLU A 13 -1.69 -15.84 17.78
C GLU A 13 -1.11 -14.43 17.58
N ASP A 14 -1.93 -13.43 17.76
CA ASP A 14 -1.73 -11.98 17.71
C ASP A 14 -0.31 -11.48 17.37
N VAL A 15 -0.12 -11.01 16.15
CA VAL A 15 1.11 -10.33 15.74
C VAL A 15 0.93 -8.82 15.88
N ASP A 16 1.53 -8.25 16.91
CA ASP A 16 1.64 -6.80 17.09
C ASP A 16 2.44 -6.14 15.96
N VAL A 17 1.79 -5.19 15.27
CA VAL A 17 2.23 -4.55 14.02
C VAL A 17 3.17 -3.38 14.30
N CYS A 18 4.29 -3.58 14.99
CA CYS A 18 5.16 -2.48 15.39
C CYS A 18 6.58 -2.42 14.79
N THR A 19 6.94 -3.24 13.78
CA THR A 19 8.30 -3.17 13.23
C THR A 19 8.33 -3.18 11.69
N PHE A 20 8.56 -2.04 11.13
CA PHE A 20 8.35 -1.59 9.76
C PHE A 20 8.97 -2.42 8.60
N PRO A 21 10.19 -2.94 8.61
CA PRO A 21 10.72 -3.76 7.50
C PRO A 21 10.40 -5.24 7.64
N LEU A 22 10.20 -5.73 8.87
CA LEU A 22 9.93 -7.15 9.15
C LEU A 22 8.49 -7.59 8.81
N LEU A 23 7.57 -6.63 8.68
CA LEU A 23 6.16 -6.95 8.44
C LEU A 23 5.92 -7.42 7.00
N TYR A 24 6.64 -6.85 6.05
CA TYR A 24 6.60 -7.27 4.65
C TYR A 24 7.05 -8.72 4.48
N LEU A 25 8.23 -9.04 5.00
CA LEU A 25 8.77 -10.41 5.00
C LEU A 25 7.88 -11.40 5.75
N ARG A 26 7.09 -10.93 6.74
CA ARG A 26 6.20 -11.82 7.50
C ARG A 26 4.93 -12.20 6.74
N CYS A 27 4.36 -11.33 5.91
CA CYS A 27 3.14 -11.67 5.17
C CYS A 27 3.36 -12.82 4.17
N GLU A 28 4.56 -12.92 3.58
CA GLU A 28 4.90 -14.01 2.66
C GLU A 28 5.41 -15.28 3.37
N PHE A 29 6.03 -15.13 4.55
CA PHE A 29 6.66 -16.26 5.26
C PHE A 29 5.79 -16.88 6.35
N ILE A 30 4.65 -16.27 6.70
CA ILE A 30 3.74 -16.92 7.66
C ILE A 30 2.84 -17.93 6.92
N PRO A 31 2.64 -19.12 7.50
CA PRO A 31 1.85 -20.19 6.87
C PRO A 31 0.34 -19.97 6.96
N CYS A 32 -0.12 -18.74 7.20
CA CYS A 32 -1.53 -18.39 7.32
C CYS A 32 -1.87 -17.20 6.44
N ASP A 33 -3.13 -17.16 5.98
CA ASP A 33 -3.62 -16.05 5.17
C ASP A 33 -3.71 -14.76 5.99
N VAL A 34 -3.28 -13.67 5.38
CA VAL A 34 -3.31 -12.32 5.96
C VAL A 34 -4.45 -11.53 5.36
N ALA A 35 -5.43 -11.16 6.21
CA ALA A 35 -6.47 -10.22 5.81
C ALA A 35 -6.05 -8.79 6.13
N THR A 36 -6.18 -7.89 5.16
CA THR A 36 -5.87 -6.48 5.32
C THR A 36 -7.10 -5.62 5.14
N VAL A 37 -7.26 -4.61 5.98
CA VAL A 37 -8.42 -3.71 5.90
C VAL A 37 -7.97 -2.26 6.09
N CYS A 38 -8.35 -1.40 5.15
CA CYS A 38 -8.14 0.04 5.25
C CYS A 38 -9.31 0.72 5.97
N PHE A 39 -9.01 1.38 7.09
CA PHE A 39 -9.93 2.25 7.84
C PHE A 39 -9.43 3.70 7.76
N GLY A 40 -10.10 4.53 7.00
CA GLY A 40 -9.75 5.94 6.84
C GLY A 40 -8.67 6.15 5.78
N MET A 41 -7.39 6.01 6.08
CA MET A 41 -6.33 6.28 5.11
C MET A 41 -5.20 5.24 5.16
N ALA A 42 -4.88 4.69 4.01
CA ALA A 42 -3.69 3.88 3.77
C ALA A 42 -2.78 4.61 2.78
N ALA A 43 -1.68 5.18 3.27
CA ALA A 43 -0.77 5.98 2.46
C ALA A 43 0.65 5.41 2.47
N SER A 44 1.36 5.53 1.35
CA SER A 44 2.76 5.12 1.22
C SER A 44 2.94 3.64 1.60
N MET A 45 3.75 3.36 2.61
CA MET A 45 3.94 2.01 3.14
C MET A 45 2.64 1.36 3.65
N GLY A 46 1.66 2.16 4.12
CA GLY A 46 0.33 1.67 4.49
C GLY A 46 -0.45 1.09 3.30
N ALA A 47 -0.38 1.72 2.14
CA ALA A 47 -0.97 1.20 0.91
C ALA A 47 -0.24 -0.05 0.42
N PHE A 48 1.08 -0.05 0.53
CA PHE A 48 1.91 -1.21 0.21
C PHE A 48 1.52 -2.44 1.06
N LEU A 49 1.41 -2.27 2.39
CA LEU A 49 1.00 -3.34 3.29
C LEU A 49 -0.46 -3.78 3.08
N LEU A 50 -1.33 -2.86 2.65
CA LEU A 50 -2.70 -3.19 2.27
C LEU A 50 -2.72 -4.16 1.09
N GLY A 51 -1.93 -3.86 0.05
CA GLY A 51 -1.79 -4.70 -1.14
C GLY A 51 -1.12 -6.04 -0.89
N ALA A 52 -0.20 -6.12 0.09
CA ALA A 52 0.53 -7.34 0.47
C ALA A 52 -0.35 -8.39 1.19
N GLY A 53 -1.62 -8.10 1.46
CA GLY A 53 -2.56 -9.08 1.99
C GLY A 53 -2.83 -10.24 1.03
N SER A 54 -3.31 -11.36 1.56
CA SER A 54 -3.67 -12.52 0.74
C SER A 54 -4.78 -12.15 -0.25
N ALA A 55 -4.64 -12.59 -1.49
CA ALA A 55 -5.62 -12.36 -2.53
C ALA A 55 -7.04 -12.79 -2.10
N GLY A 56 -8.04 -11.95 -2.36
CA GLY A 56 -9.42 -12.11 -1.92
C GLY A 56 -9.69 -11.66 -0.47
N LYS A 57 -8.68 -11.19 0.28
CA LYS A 57 -8.79 -10.78 1.68
C LYS A 57 -8.36 -9.33 1.96
N ARG A 58 -8.10 -8.56 0.90
CA ARG A 58 -7.73 -7.15 0.97
C ARG A 58 -8.98 -6.28 0.85
N LYS A 59 -9.30 -5.50 1.88
CA LYS A 59 -10.56 -4.77 1.95
C LYS A 59 -10.37 -3.30 2.31
N SER A 60 -11.35 -2.47 1.97
CA SER A 60 -11.39 -1.07 2.39
C SER A 60 -12.81 -0.65 2.76
N LEU A 61 -12.93 0.29 3.69
CA LEU A 61 -14.20 0.97 3.96
C LEU A 61 -14.53 1.97 2.83
N PRO A 62 -15.83 2.26 2.57
CA PRO A 62 -16.25 3.08 1.42
C PRO A 62 -15.69 4.50 1.39
N ASN A 63 -15.43 5.09 2.56
CA ASN A 63 -14.95 6.48 2.71
C ASN A 63 -13.45 6.56 3.03
N SER A 64 -12.71 5.49 2.79
CA SER A 64 -11.26 5.48 2.96
C SER A 64 -10.55 6.16 1.79
N ARG A 65 -9.28 6.50 2.00
CA ARG A 65 -8.39 7.00 0.95
C ARG A 65 -7.15 6.13 0.90
N ILE A 66 -6.70 5.85 -0.28
CA ILE A 66 -5.50 5.06 -0.53
C ILE A 66 -4.55 5.92 -1.34
N MET A 67 -3.27 5.95 -0.98
CA MET A 67 -2.28 6.75 -1.69
C MET A 67 -0.98 5.96 -1.84
N ILE A 68 -0.51 5.89 -3.08
CA ILE A 68 0.79 5.30 -3.42
C ILE A 68 1.74 6.39 -3.89
N HIS A 69 3.02 6.24 -3.60
CA HIS A 69 4.09 7.06 -4.10
C HIS A 69 5.45 6.36 -3.97
N GLN A 70 6.44 6.85 -4.70
CA GLN A 70 7.81 6.34 -4.62
C GLN A 70 8.43 6.56 -3.23
N PRO A 71 9.42 5.74 -2.82
CA PRO A 71 10.09 5.92 -1.55
C PRO A 71 10.78 7.28 -1.49
N LEU A 72 10.59 7.98 -0.37
CA LEU A 72 11.30 9.21 -0.08
C LEU A 72 12.64 8.88 0.54
N GLY A 73 13.69 9.55 0.10
CA GLY A 73 15.03 9.41 0.65
C GLY A 73 15.81 10.73 0.52
N GLY A 74 16.82 10.87 1.35
CA GLY A 74 17.77 11.97 1.31
C GLY A 74 19.17 11.44 1.59
N ALA A 75 20.17 12.09 1.00
CA ALA A 75 21.57 11.77 1.22
C ALA A 75 22.35 13.04 1.54
N ALA A 76 23.20 12.98 2.56
CA ALA A 76 24.09 14.07 2.94
C ALA A 76 25.44 13.49 3.36
N GLY A 77 26.54 14.17 3.01
CA GLY A 77 27.88 13.72 3.35
C GLY A 77 28.87 13.94 2.21
N GLN A 78 29.93 13.14 2.15
CA GLN A 78 30.90 13.17 1.05
C GLN A 78 30.26 12.62 -0.25
N ALA A 79 30.81 13.01 -1.40
CA ALA A 79 30.26 12.61 -2.72
C ALA A 79 30.09 11.08 -2.84
N ALA A 80 31.06 10.31 -2.36
CA ALA A 80 31.01 8.85 -2.38
C ALA A 80 29.85 8.29 -1.52
N ASP A 81 29.59 8.89 -0.35
CA ASP A 81 28.52 8.45 0.54
C ASP A 81 27.13 8.78 -0.07
N ILE A 82 27.02 9.94 -0.72
CA ILE A 82 25.81 10.34 -1.44
C ILE A 82 25.51 9.34 -2.59
N GLU A 83 26.54 8.95 -3.33
CA GLU A 83 26.39 7.98 -4.42
C GLU A 83 25.91 6.60 -3.92
N ILE A 84 26.47 6.12 -2.81
CA ILE A 84 26.06 4.87 -2.18
C ILE A 84 24.60 4.91 -1.75
N GLN A 85 24.20 5.98 -1.04
CA GLN A 85 22.80 6.14 -0.59
C GLN A 85 21.83 6.30 -1.75
N ALA A 86 22.20 7.03 -2.81
CA ALA A 86 21.37 7.16 -4.00
C ALA A 86 21.13 5.81 -4.69
N LYS A 87 22.17 4.97 -4.80
CA LYS A 87 22.03 3.62 -5.34
C LYS A 87 21.09 2.74 -4.53
N GLU A 88 21.17 2.83 -3.20
CA GLU A 88 20.28 2.08 -2.29
C GLU A 88 18.82 2.53 -2.40
N ILE A 89 18.56 3.84 -2.48
CA ILE A 89 17.21 4.38 -2.68
C ILE A 89 16.62 3.90 -4.01
N LEU A 90 17.41 3.93 -5.09
CA LEU A 90 17.00 3.44 -6.40
C LEU A 90 16.76 1.92 -6.43
N PHE A 91 17.55 1.16 -5.69
CA PHE A 91 17.33 -0.27 -5.51
C PHE A 91 16.01 -0.54 -4.80
N THR A 92 15.77 0.15 -3.68
CA THR A 92 14.52 0.06 -2.91
C THR A 92 13.30 0.46 -3.75
N LYS A 93 13.39 1.55 -4.54
CA LYS A 93 12.32 1.96 -5.47
C LYS A 93 11.96 0.82 -6.43
N ARG A 94 12.95 0.22 -7.10
CA ARG A 94 12.69 -0.87 -8.06
C ARG A 94 12.09 -2.10 -7.38
N LEU A 95 12.57 -2.44 -6.19
CA LEU A 95 12.06 -3.56 -5.41
C LEU A 95 10.58 -3.36 -5.05
N LEU A 96 10.21 -2.19 -4.51
CA LEU A 96 8.83 -1.87 -4.13
C LEU A 96 7.90 -1.83 -5.35
N ASN A 97 8.36 -1.26 -6.47
CA ASN A 97 7.57 -1.25 -7.71
C ASN A 97 7.32 -2.67 -8.24
N GLY A 98 8.30 -3.55 -8.13
CA GLY A 98 8.16 -4.98 -8.49
C GLY A 98 7.07 -5.66 -7.66
N TYR A 99 7.08 -5.48 -6.36
CA TYR A 99 6.05 -6.05 -5.49
C TYR A 99 4.67 -5.44 -5.72
N MET A 100 4.58 -4.12 -5.95
CA MET A 100 3.31 -3.49 -6.29
C MET A 100 2.74 -4.04 -7.60
N SER A 101 3.60 -4.28 -8.59
CA SER A 101 3.21 -4.93 -9.85
C SER A 101 2.65 -6.34 -9.61
N GLU A 102 3.28 -7.12 -8.74
CA GLU A 102 2.81 -8.45 -8.36
C GLU A 102 1.46 -8.43 -7.63
N TYR A 103 1.27 -7.48 -6.70
CA TYR A 103 0.01 -7.39 -5.93
C TYR A 103 -1.17 -6.91 -6.74
N THR A 104 -0.93 -6.06 -7.75
CA THR A 104 -1.99 -5.36 -8.51
C THR A 104 -2.21 -5.92 -9.90
N ASP A 105 -1.36 -6.84 -10.37
CA ASP A 105 -1.32 -7.30 -11.76
C ASP A 105 -1.12 -6.16 -12.78
N GLN A 106 -0.64 -4.99 -12.34
CA GLN A 106 -0.32 -3.87 -13.23
C GLN A 106 1.12 -4.00 -13.77
N PRO A 107 1.38 -3.56 -14.99
CA PRO A 107 2.74 -3.55 -15.54
C PRO A 107 3.65 -2.62 -14.73
N ALA A 108 4.93 -3.01 -14.55
CA ALA A 108 5.90 -2.28 -13.74
C ALA A 108 6.09 -0.82 -14.20
N ASP A 109 6.07 -0.58 -15.51
CA ASP A 109 6.19 0.77 -16.10
C ASP A 109 5.03 1.68 -15.66
N LYS A 110 3.80 1.14 -15.59
CA LYS A 110 2.64 1.86 -15.10
C LYS A 110 2.74 2.17 -13.61
N ILE A 111 3.21 1.20 -12.80
CA ILE A 111 3.46 1.42 -11.37
C ILE A 111 4.52 2.51 -11.19
N GLU A 112 5.58 2.53 -12.00
CA GLU A 112 6.62 3.55 -11.91
C GLU A 112 6.09 4.94 -12.25
N GLU A 113 5.25 5.06 -13.27
CA GLU A 113 4.60 6.32 -13.66
C GLU A 113 3.64 6.80 -12.55
N ASP A 114 2.74 5.94 -12.08
CA ASP A 114 1.72 6.27 -11.08
C ASP A 114 2.33 6.61 -9.70
N THR A 115 3.47 6.01 -9.35
CA THR A 115 4.16 6.27 -8.07
C THR A 115 5.15 7.44 -8.13
N ASP A 116 5.40 8.06 -9.28
CA ASP A 116 6.34 9.18 -9.37
C ASP A 116 5.92 10.37 -8.52
N ARG A 117 4.62 10.56 -8.35
CA ARG A 117 4.00 11.56 -7.45
C ARG A 117 2.94 10.90 -6.58
N ASP A 118 2.40 11.66 -5.62
CA ASP A 118 1.33 11.19 -4.76
C ASP A 118 0.09 10.84 -5.59
N PHE A 119 -0.19 9.57 -5.74
CA PHE A 119 -1.33 9.05 -6.49
C PHE A 119 -2.43 8.60 -5.52
N PHE A 120 -3.50 9.39 -5.43
CA PHE A 120 -4.62 9.14 -4.54
C PHE A 120 -5.73 8.37 -5.24
N MET A 121 -6.25 7.37 -4.55
CA MET A 121 -7.35 6.52 -5.01
C MET A 121 -8.49 6.50 -3.99
N THR A 122 -9.73 6.47 -4.49
CA THR A 122 -10.90 6.02 -3.75
C THR A 122 -10.84 4.50 -3.58
N PRO A 123 -11.63 3.89 -2.67
CA PRO A 123 -11.68 2.44 -2.54
C PRO A 123 -12.10 1.71 -3.83
N VAL A 124 -12.99 2.32 -4.62
CA VAL A 124 -13.44 1.74 -5.89
C VAL A 124 -12.31 1.76 -6.91
N GLU A 125 -11.62 2.89 -7.07
CA GLU A 125 -10.45 3.00 -7.94
C GLU A 125 -9.32 2.05 -7.51
N ALA A 126 -9.09 1.89 -6.20
CA ALA A 126 -8.08 0.97 -5.68
C ALA A 126 -8.44 -0.51 -5.93
N MET A 127 -9.74 -0.84 -5.97
CA MET A 127 -10.22 -2.16 -6.36
C MET A 127 -10.03 -2.39 -7.87
N GLU A 128 -10.34 -1.40 -8.71
CA GLU A 128 -10.11 -1.46 -10.16
C GLU A 128 -8.61 -1.49 -10.50
N TYR A 129 -7.79 -0.84 -9.69
CA TYR A 129 -6.33 -0.87 -9.79
C TYR A 129 -5.74 -2.23 -9.40
N GLY A 130 -6.45 -3.04 -8.63
CA GLY A 130 -6.02 -4.35 -8.14
C GLY A 130 -5.35 -4.33 -6.77
N LEU A 131 -5.31 -3.18 -6.09
CA LEU A 131 -4.67 -3.04 -4.78
C LEU A 131 -5.49 -3.65 -3.64
N ILE A 132 -6.82 -3.70 -3.79
CA ILE A 132 -7.75 -4.36 -2.87
C ILE A 132 -8.74 -5.23 -3.65
N ASP A 133 -9.40 -6.15 -2.93
CA ASP A 133 -10.32 -7.13 -3.52
C ASP A 133 -11.79 -6.76 -3.28
N GLU A 134 -12.08 -6.01 -2.20
CA GLU A 134 -13.46 -5.71 -1.82
C GLU A 134 -13.59 -4.36 -1.11
N VAL A 135 -14.64 -3.62 -1.48
CA VAL A 135 -15.10 -2.46 -0.69
C VAL A 135 -16.22 -2.92 0.23
N VAL A 136 -16.02 -2.77 1.54
CA VAL A 136 -16.99 -3.21 2.56
C VAL A 136 -18.27 -2.40 2.43
N LYS A 137 -19.39 -3.07 2.17
CA LYS A 137 -20.70 -2.40 2.10
C LYS A 137 -21.17 -2.00 3.48
N THR A 138 -21.49 -0.73 3.66
CA THR A 138 -22.16 -0.24 4.87
C THR A 138 -23.67 -0.39 4.73
N LYS A 139 -24.36 -0.64 5.83
CA LYS A 139 -25.84 -0.69 5.86
C LYS A 139 -26.48 0.72 5.78
N THR A 140 -25.66 1.77 5.85
CA THR A 140 -26.11 3.17 5.82
C THR A 140 -26.06 3.67 4.37
N SER A 141 -27.11 4.36 3.95
CA SER A 141 -27.27 4.91 2.61
C SER A 141 -26.02 5.66 2.13
N GLU A 142 -25.70 5.45 0.86
CA GLU A 142 -24.59 6.09 0.16
C GLU A 142 -24.69 7.62 0.30
N LEU A 143 -23.79 8.20 1.09
CA LEU A 143 -23.55 9.64 1.01
C LEU A 143 -22.76 9.87 -0.28
N PRO A 144 -23.26 10.70 -1.22
CA PRO A 144 -22.53 10.99 -2.44
C PRO A 144 -21.18 11.63 -2.07
N LEU A 145 -20.10 11.02 -2.54
CA LEU A 145 -18.77 11.60 -2.38
C LEU A 145 -18.71 12.94 -3.13
N PRO A 146 -18.14 13.99 -2.53
CA PRO A 146 -17.90 15.24 -3.25
C PRO A 146 -16.97 14.97 -4.43
N ALA A 147 -17.31 15.52 -5.59
CA ALA A 147 -16.45 15.41 -6.77
C ALA A 147 -15.06 15.98 -6.45
N MET A 148 -14.03 15.25 -6.86
CA MET A 148 -12.66 15.75 -6.74
C MET A 148 -12.51 17.05 -7.54
N PRO A 149 -11.92 18.11 -6.97
CA PRO A 149 -11.63 19.30 -7.74
C PRO A 149 -10.63 18.93 -8.85
N SER A 150 -11.00 19.24 -10.09
CA SER A 150 -10.07 19.16 -11.21
C SER A 150 -8.96 20.19 -10.99
N LEU A 151 -7.76 19.72 -10.71
CA LEU A 151 -6.58 20.58 -10.76
C LEU A 151 -6.35 20.91 -12.22
N GLY A 152 -6.68 22.16 -12.58
CA GLY A 152 -6.40 22.74 -13.90
C GLY A 152 -4.89 22.95 -14.10
#